data_b8b2d44c68772ea43f0bd8ae0916a6e5
#
_entry.id   b8b2d44c68772ea43f0bd8ae0916a6e5
#
_cell.length_a   1.000
_cell.length_b   1.000
_cell.length_c   1.000
_cell.angle_alpha   90.00
_cell.angle_beta   90.00
_cell.angle_gamma   90.00
#
_symmetry.space_group_name_H-M   'P 1'
#
loop_
_entity.id
_entity.type
_entity.pdbx_description
1 polymer ?
#
loop_
_entity_poly.entity_id
_entity_poly.type
_entity_poly.pdbx_seq_one_letter_code
_entity_poly.pdbx_strand_id
1 'polypeptide(L)'
;PERRLQGTRGQGLATYKELIRNMSTKTKPEGGALPLILDRWISSVQQEVMASSGLGVTDPGLAPLVEKRISAVIGALNEMVHGFDFARLLTLYYKAHCAGDDETKAKVLKWFRGEYATKTEARQELGVNIVIMDDDWYEYLKLFACFLKQAGYAGMLILIDELVNIYKIPNAITRQYNYEKILTMYNDAMQGKARYLGFILCGTPQCMEDPRRGVYSYEALRSRLAEGHFAGEHKDLLSPVIRLQPLTYEEMLILTEKLADIHAGLYDYSQIVTQQDMVDFIEIEFGRIGADTHITPREVIRDFIEVLD
;
A
#
# COMPACT_ATOMS: atom_id res chain seq x y z
N PRO A 1 11.21 3.37 -7.99
CA PRO A 1 10.84 2.88 -6.66
C PRO A 1 12.06 2.66 -5.76
N GLU A 2 13.20 2.23 -6.33
CA GLU A 2 14.36 1.73 -5.60
C GLU A 2 15.12 2.75 -4.74
N ARG A 3 14.94 4.03 -4.93
CA ARG A 3 15.72 5.08 -4.23
C ARG A 3 15.04 5.66 -2.98
N ARG A 4 13.84 5.24 -2.65
CA ARG A 4 12.95 6.00 -1.77
C ARG A 4 13.02 5.68 -0.28
N LEU A 5 13.63 4.56 0.09
CA LEU A 5 13.96 4.23 1.48
C LEU A 5 15.45 4.45 1.81
N GLN A 6 16.24 4.97 0.86
CA GLN A 6 17.70 5.12 0.99
C GLN A 6 18.12 6.45 1.63
N GLY A 7 17.86 6.61 2.86
CA GLY A 7 18.52 7.47 3.80
C GLY A 7 18.79 8.92 3.49
N THR A 8 18.62 9.87 4.02
CA THR A 8 18.77 11.27 4.39
C THR A 8 17.43 11.95 4.64
N ARG A 9 17.40 13.01 5.43
CA ARG A 9 16.19 13.83 5.67
C ARG A 9 15.47 14.08 4.33
N GLY A 10 14.18 13.89 4.24
CA GLY A 10 13.37 14.07 3.02
C GLY A 10 12.76 12.81 2.46
N GLN A 11 12.93 11.65 3.06
CA GLN A 11 12.52 10.36 2.48
C GLN A 11 11.18 9.84 2.98
N GLY A 12 10.78 10.19 4.17
CA GLY A 12 9.46 9.89 4.66
C GLY A 12 8.40 10.54 3.78
N LEU A 13 8.58 11.82 3.45
CA LEU A 13 7.72 12.53 2.50
C LEU A 13 7.77 11.91 1.09
N ALA A 14 8.95 11.48 0.61
CA ALA A 14 9.06 10.81 -0.68
C ALA A 14 8.30 9.48 -0.69
N THR A 15 8.40 8.69 0.38
CA THR A 15 7.64 7.45 0.55
C THR A 15 6.14 7.74 0.55
N TYR A 16 5.68 8.73 1.32
CA TYR A 16 4.30 9.15 1.36
C TYR A 16 3.76 9.53 -0.04
N LYS A 17 4.50 10.36 -0.77
CA LYS A 17 4.13 10.77 -2.15
C LYS A 17 3.88 9.58 -3.05
N GLU A 18 4.76 8.58 -2.97
CA GLU A 18 4.61 7.38 -3.78
C GLU A 18 3.45 6.49 -3.34
N LEU A 19 3.24 6.34 -2.03
CA LEU A 19 2.10 5.58 -1.52
C LEU A 19 0.78 6.19 -1.99
N ILE A 20 0.64 7.51 -1.90
CA ILE A 20 -0.60 8.18 -2.34
C ILE A 20 -0.72 8.18 -3.87
N ARG A 21 0.38 8.35 -4.61
CA ARG A 21 0.39 8.27 -6.08
C ARG A 21 -0.04 6.90 -6.59
N ASN A 22 0.48 5.84 -5.96
CA ASN A 22 0.21 4.46 -6.36
C ASN A 22 -1.03 3.86 -5.66
N MET A 23 -1.77 4.67 -4.89
CA MET A 23 -3.01 4.21 -4.27
C MET A 23 -3.95 3.64 -5.33
N SER A 24 -4.36 2.39 -5.14
CA SER A 24 -5.21 1.66 -6.07
C SER A 24 -6.44 1.10 -5.39
N THR A 25 -7.45 0.78 -6.17
CA THR A 25 -8.67 0.09 -5.74
C THR A 25 -8.98 -1.03 -6.73
N LYS A 26 -9.89 -1.94 -6.38
CA LYS A 26 -10.34 -3.00 -7.31
C LYS A 26 -10.81 -2.45 -8.66
N THR A 27 -11.39 -1.24 -8.68
CA THR A 27 -11.91 -0.60 -9.92
C THR A 27 -10.89 0.31 -10.62
N LYS A 28 -9.77 0.58 -9.99
CA LYS A 28 -8.64 1.35 -10.53
C LYS A 28 -7.32 0.73 -10.04
N PRO A 29 -6.95 -0.43 -10.61
CA PRO A 29 -5.78 -1.20 -10.16
C PRO A 29 -4.45 -0.58 -10.55
N GLU A 30 -4.40 0.24 -11.59
CA GLU A 30 -3.19 0.89 -12.12
C GLU A 30 -2.63 2.02 -11.23
N GLY A 31 -3.31 2.36 -10.14
CA GLY A 31 -2.93 3.46 -9.25
C GLY A 31 -3.63 4.78 -9.54
N GLY A 32 -3.29 5.82 -8.77
CA GLY A 32 -3.90 7.16 -8.89
C GLY A 32 -5.38 7.20 -8.49
N ALA A 33 -5.82 6.32 -7.59
CA ALA A 33 -7.23 6.19 -7.24
C ALA A 33 -7.78 7.30 -6.33
N LEU A 34 -6.93 8.16 -5.76
CA LEU A 34 -7.35 9.17 -4.78
C LEU A 34 -8.52 10.06 -5.25
N PRO A 35 -8.50 10.66 -6.46
CA PRO A 35 -9.63 11.48 -6.94
C PRO A 35 -10.93 10.67 -7.02
N LEU A 36 -10.85 9.46 -7.54
CA LEU A 36 -12.01 8.56 -7.66
C LEU A 36 -12.59 8.18 -6.29
N ILE A 37 -11.72 7.97 -5.30
CA ILE A 37 -12.14 7.66 -3.92
C ILE A 37 -12.91 8.84 -3.32
N LEU A 38 -12.39 10.07 -3.47
CA LEU A 38 -13.03 11.28 -2.96
C LEU A 38 -14.38 11.55 -3.65
N ASP A 39 -14.44 11.46 -4.97
CA ASP A 39 -15.68 11.68 -5.72
C ASP A 39 -16.74 10.61 -5.40
N ARG A 40 -16.34 9.34 -5.25
CA ARG A 40 -17.24 8.26 -4.83
C ARG A 40 -17.75 8.45 -3.41
N TRP A 41 -16.88 8.87 -2.50
CA TRP A 41 -17.28 9.15 -1.13
C TRP A 41 -18.37 10.23 -1.09
N ILE A 42 -18.19 11.34 -1.80
CA ILE A 42 -19.20 12.41 -1.90
C ILE A 42 -20.50 11.85 -2.45
N SER A 43 -20.44 11.11 -3.56
CA SER A 43 -21.62 10.49 -4.17
C SER A 43 -22.33 9.51 -3.22
N SER A 44 -21.58 8.72 -2.46
CA SER A 44 -22.12 7.79 -1.47
C SER A 44 -22.84 8.52 -0.33
N VAL A 45 -22.24 9.61 0.17
CA VAL A 45 -22.89 10.45 1.20
C VAL A 45 -24.16 11.10 0.68
N GLN A 46 -24.15 11.59 -0.56
CA GLN A 46 -25.36 12.15 -1.20
C GLN A 46 -26.47 11.10 -1.30
N GLN A 47 -26.15 9.89 -1.76
CA GLN A 47 -27.12 8.78 -1.84
C GLN A 47 -27.69 8.39 -0.48
N GLU A 48 -26.84 8.30 0.56
CA GLU A 48 -27.26 8.01 1.93
C GLU A 48 -28.26 9.06 2.45
N VAL A 49 -27.94 10.35 2.23
CA VAL A 49 -28.81 11.45 2.65
C VAL A 49 -30.12 11.45 1.87
N MET A 50 -30.09 11.23 0.56
CA MET A 50 -31.31 11.12 -0.25
C MET A 50 -32.21 9.97 0.21
N ALA A 51 -31.63 8.80 0.46
CA ALA A 51 -32.36 7.63 0.94
C ALA A 51 -33.01 7.88 2.32
N SER A 52 -32.35 8.60 3.21
CA SER A 52 -32.83 8.86 4.56
C SER A 52 -33.81 10.04 4.65
N SER A 53 -33.68 11.04 3.78
CA SER A 53 -34.54 12.25 3.79
C SER A 53 -35.72 12.18 2.81
N GLY A 54 -35.66 11.29 1.82
CA GLY A 54 -36.65 11.22 0.73
C GLY A 54 -36.54 12.37 -0.29
N LEU A 55 -35.50 13.21 -0.20
CA LEU A 55 -35.30 14.35 -1.12
C LEU A 55 -34.70 13.88 -2.45
N GLY A 56 -35.10 14.54 -3.54
CA GLY A 56 -34.53 14.32 -4.88
C GLY A 56 -33.21 15.09 -5.08
N VAL A 57 -32.47 14.73 -6.14
CA VAL A 57 -31.16 15.36 -6.50
C VAL A 57 -31.27 16.87 -6.72
N THR A 58 -32.40 17.34 -7.23
CA THR A 58 -32.66 18.75 -7.55
C THR A 58 -33.28 19.54 -6.38
N ASP A 59 -33.53 18.87 -5.25
CA ASP A 59 -34.17 19.53 -4.10
C ASP A 59 -33.17 20.47 -3.40
N PRO A 60 -33.51 21.77 -3.22
CA PRO A 60 -32.63 22.72 -2.55
C PRO A 60 -32.28 22.34 -1.08
N GLY A 61 -33.12 21.52 -0.44
CA GLY A 61 -32.90 21.02 0.93
C GLY A 61 -31.83 19.94 1.02
N LEU A 62 -31.44 19.30 -0.09
CA LEU A 62 -30.46 18.22 -0.09
C LEU A 62 -29.05 18.69 0.27
N ALA A 63 -28.57 19.76 -0.35
CA ALA A 63 -27.20 20.24 -0.17
C ALA A 63 -26.83 20.55 1.30
N PRO A 64 -27.64 21.25 2.11
CA PRO A 64 -27.36 21.47 3.51
C PRO A 64 -27.28 20.18 4.34
N LEU A 65 -28.11 19.18 4.03
CA LEU A 65 -28.09 17.89 4.72
C LEU A 65 -26.85 17.09 4.37
N VAL A 66 -26.42 17.08 3.12
CA VAL A 66 -25.17 16.46 2.69
C VAL A 66 -23.97 17.14 3.35
N GLU A 67 -23.92 18.47 3.38
CA GLU A 67 -22.86 19.22 4.05
C GLU A 67 -22.79 18.88 5.56
N LYS A 68 -23.94 18.81 6.23
CA LYS A 68 -24.01 18.39 7.64
C LYS A 68 -23.50 16.97 7.84
N ARG A 69 -23.85 16.03 6.95
CA ARG A 69 -23.39 14.64 7.01
C ARG A 69 -21.89 14.54 6.77
N ILE A 70 -21.35 15.22 5.77
CA ILE A 70 -19.92 15.32 5.50
C ILE A 70 -19.20 15.90 6.71
N SER A 71 -19.70 16.99 7.29
CA SER A 71 -19.11 17.59 8.50
C SER A 71 -19.08 16.63 9.69
N ALA A 72 -20.11 15.79 9.86
CA ALA A 72 -20.15 14.77 10.90
C ALA A 72 -19.09 13.66 10.68
N VAL A 73 -18.95 13.18 9.44
CA VAL A 73 -17.95 12.18 9.05
C VAL A 73 -16.53 12.73 9.28
N ILE A 74 -16.30 13.95 8.83
CA ILE A 74 -15.01 14.64 8.95
C ILE A 74 -14.70 14.97 10.42
N GLY A 75 -15.72 15.33 11.21
CA GLY A 75 -15.58 15.66 12.63
C GLY A 75 -14.92 14.55 13.45
N ALA A 76 -15.16 13.30 13.08
CA ALA A 76 -14.51 12.15 13.72
C ALA A 76 -12.97 12.12 13.53
N LEU A 77 -12.44 12.81 12.53
CA LEU A 77 -11.00 12.91 12.28
C LEU A 77 -10.33 14.01 13.10
N ASN A 78 -11.08 14.98 13.62
CA ASN A 78 -10.52 16.15 14.33
C ASN A 78 -9.77 15.77 15.61
N GLU A 79 -10.07 14.62 16.21
CA GLU A 79 -9.37 14.13 17.40
C GLU A 79 -7.98 13.55 17.10
N MET A 80 -7.69 13.30 15.82
CA MET A 80 -6.41 12.78 15.41
C MET A 80 -5.39 13.91 15.19
N VAL A 81 -4.11 13.58 15.29
CA VAL A 81 -3.02 14.50 14.96
C VAL A 81 -3.22 15.01 13.53
N HIS A 82 -3.15 16.31 13.31
CA HIS A 82 -3.44 17.00 12.03
C HIS A 82 -4.86 16.80 11.47
N GLY A 83 -5.77 16.22 12.25
CA GLY A 83 -7.14 15.91 11.80
C GLY A 83 -7.92 17.15 11.37
N PHE A 84 -7.76 18.28 12.07
CA PHE A 84 -8.46 19.54 11.76
C PHE A 84 -8.13 20.06 10.35
N ASP A 85 -6.85 20.13 9.99
CA ASP A 85 -6.45 20.63 8.67
C ASP A 85 -6.84 19.65 7.55
N PHE A 86 -6.71 18.36 7.82
CA PHE A 86 -7.14 17.31 6.90
C PHE A 86 -8.65 17.40 6.64
N ALA A 87 -9.43 17.58 7.69
CA ALA A 87 -10.88 17.77 7.63
C ALA A 87 -11.27 19.03 6.83
N ARG A 88 -10.56 20.13 7.06
CA ARG A 88 -10.76 21.38 6.33
C ARG A 88 -10.54 21.21 4.84
N LEU A 89 -9.51 20.47 4.44
CA LEU A 89 -9.21 20.20 3.03
C LEU A 89 -10.24 19.27 2.38
N LEU A 90 -10.74 18.26 3.10
CA LEU A 90 -11.86 17.46 2.62
C LEU A 90 -13.13 18.30 2.40
N THR A 91 -13.40 19.23 3.31
CA THR A 91 -14.53 20.18 3.15
C THR A 91 -14.34 21.09 1.94
N LEU A 92 -13.12 21.58 1.74
CA LEU A 92 -12.79 22.41 0.57
C LEU A 92 -12.96 21.63 -0.74
N TYR A 93 -12.50 20.37 -0.77
CA TYR A 93 -12.70 19.49 -1.91
C TYR A 93 -14.18 19.27 -2.23
N TYR A 94 -14.99 19.01 -1.18
CA TYR A 94 -16.44 18.85 -1.35
C TYR A 94 -17.10 20.12 -1.94
N LYS A 95 -16.79 21.31 -1.39
CA LYS A 95 -17.33 22.57 -1.91
C LYS A 95 -16.94 22.82 -3.37
N ALA A 96 -15.68 22.57 -3.70
CA ALA A 96 -15.19 22.65 -5.08
C ALA A 96 -15.89 21.65 -6.01
N HIS A 97 -16.12 20.43 -5.54
CA HIS A 97 -16.86 19.40 -6.28
C HIS A 97 -18.30 19.86 -6.58
N CYS A 98 -19.01 20.39 -5.60
CA CYS A 98 -20.37 20.91 -5.80
C CYS A 98 -20.43 22.13 -6.71
N ALA A 99 -19.40 22.97 -6.72
CA ALA A 99 -19.29 24.14 -7.56
C ALA A 99 -18.78 23.85 -8.99
N GLY A 100 -18.32 22.62 -9.27
CA GLY A 100 -17.63 22.30 -10.53
C GLY A 100 -16.27 22.98 -10.67
N ASP A 101 -15.64 23.36 -9.56
CA ASP A 101 -14.33 24.03 -9.51
C ASP A 101 -13.19 22.99 -9.53
N ASP A 102 -12.82 22.58 -10.73
CA ASP A 102 -11.75 21.58 -10.93
C ASP A 102 -10.37 22.13 -10.56
N GLU A 103 -10.16 23.45 -10.61
CA GLU A 103 -8.90 24.06 -10.20
C GLU A 103 -8.67 23.91 -8.70
N THR A 104 -9.64 24.25 -7.88
CA THR A 104 -9.56 24.06 -6.42
C THR A 104 -9.46 22.57 -6.05
N LYS A 105 -10.20 21.68 -6.74
CA LYS A 105 -10.04 20.22 -6.57
C LYS A 105 -8.61 19.78 -6.83
N ALA A 106 -8.00 20.23 -7.92
CA ALA A 106 -6.61 19.88 -8.27
C ALA A 106 -5.61 20.37 -7.21
N LYS A 107 -5.79 21.59 -6.68
CA LYS A 107 -4.95 22.14 -5.60
C LYS A 107 -5.07 21.33 -4.31
N VAL A 108 -6.28 20.92 -3.94
CA VAL A 108 -6.48 20.04 -2.75
C VAL A 108 -5.84 18.67 -2.96
N LEU A 109 -5.99 18.07 -4.14
CA LEU A 109 -5.34 16.81 -4.48
C LEU A 109 -3.80 16.92 -4.45
N LYS A 110 -3.23 18.04 -4.94
CA LYS A 110 -1.81 18.37 -4.83
C LYS A 110 -1.35 18.35 -3.38
N TRP A 111 -2.17 18.93 -2.47
CA TRP A 111 -1.86 18.92 -1.05
C TRP A 111 -1.88 17.50 -0.46
N PHE A 112 -2.95 16.73 -0.72
CA PHE A 112 -3.05 15.35 -0.24
C PHE A 112 -1.93 14.45 -0.76
N ARG A 113 -1.35 14.75 -1.92
CA ARG A 113 -0.17 14.05 -2.45
C ARG A 113 1.14 14.52 -1.83
N GLY A 114 1.12 15.50 -0.93
CA GLY A 114 2.34 16.06 -0.32
C GLY A 114 3.20 16.86 -1.30
N GLU A 115 2.62 17.42 -2.35
CA GLU A 115 3.35 18.07 -3.46
C GLU A 115 3.61 19.56 -3.22
N TYR A 116 3.07 20.17 -2.15
CA TYR A 116 3.43 21.53 -1.76
C TYR A 116 4.82 21.59 -1.15
N ALA A 117 5.67 22.48 -1.66
CA ALA A 117 7.03 22.66 -1.19
C ALA A 117 7.10 23.51 0.09
N THR A 118 6.20 24.50 0.23
CA THR A 118 6.23 25.47 1.34
C THR A 118 4.83 25.72 1.93
N LYS A 119 4.81 26.06 3.20
CA LYS A 119 3.59 26.52 3.89
C LYS A 119 3.00 27.79 3.28
N THR A 120 3.88 28.66 2.75
CA THR A 120 3.45 29.91 2.10
C THR A 120 2.62 29.64 0.85
N GLU A 121 3.08 28.72 0.01
CA GLU A 121 2.36 28.28 -1.20
C GLU A 121 1.00 27.67 -0.84
N ALA A 122 0.95 26.75 0.13
CA ALA A 122 -0.29 26.12 0.59
C ALA A 122 -1.27 27.15 1.19
N ARG A 123 -0.75 28.17 1.89
CA ARG A 123 -1.56 29.25 2.44
C ARG A 123 -2.17 30.15 1.36
N GLN A 124 -1.38 30.46 0.35
CA GLN A 124 -1.86 31.31 -0.77
C GLN A 124 -2.93 30.59 -1.60
N GLU A 125 -2.73 29.29 -1.88
CA GLU A 125 -3.60 28.53 -2.78
C GLU A 125 -4.83 27.93 -2.07
N LEU A 126 -4.70 27.51 -0.80
CA LEU A 126 -5.72 26.75 -0.07
C LEU A 126 -6.14 27.38 1.28
N GLY A 127 -5.46 28.45 1.69
CA GLY A 127 -5.69 29.07 2.99
C GLY A 127 -5.23 28.23 4.19
N VAL A 128 -4.47 27.14 3.99
CA VAL A 128 -3.93 26.29 5.06
C VAL A 128 -2.46 26.60 5.32
N ASN A 129 -2.05 26.61 6.59
CA ASN A 129 -0.68 26.94 6.97
C ASN A 129 0.12 25.69 7.38
N ILE A 130 -0.18 24.56 6.75
CA ILE A 130 0.45 23.28 7.00
C ILE A 130 0.72 22.55 5.67
N VAL A 131 1.83 21.84 5.63
CA VAL A 131 2.20 20.92 4.54
C VAL A 131 2.72 19.63 5.15
N ILE A 132 2.57 18.54 4.44
CA ILE A 132 3.04 17.22 4.87
C ILE A 132 4.57 17.20 4.80
N MET A 133 5.21 16.80 5.89
CA MET A 133 6.67 16.81 6.05
C MET A 133 7.20 15.43 6.45
N ASP A 134 8.51 15.30 6.50
CA ASP A 134 9.20 14.05 6.88
C ASP A 134 8.89 13.57 8.31
N ASP A 135 8.55 14.50 9.20
CA ASP A 135 8.32 14.16 10.60
C ASP A 135 6.89 13.67 10.86
N ASP A 136 5.93 14.06 9.99
CA ASP A 136 4.49 13.85 10.22
C ASP A 136 3.75 13.03 9.14
N TRP A 137 4.43 12.65 8.04
CA TRP A 137 3.82 11.91 6.94
C TRP A 137 3.07 10.64 7.36
N TYR A 138 3.56 9.96 8.41
CA TYR A 138 2.93 8.74 8.91
C TYR A 138 1.61 9.03 9.61
N GLU A 139 1.47 10.16 10.30
CA GLU A 139 0.21 10.60 10.89
C GLU A 139 -0.86 10.82 9.82
N TYR A 140 -0.46 11.37 8.67
CA TYR A 140 -1.38 11.53 7.53
C TYR A 140 -1.80 10.20 6.91
N LEU A 141 -0.96 9.15 6.91
CA LEU A 141 -1.39 7.82 6.47
C LEU A 141 -2.45 7.24 7.42
N LYS A 142 -2.31 7.44 8.72
CA LYS A 142 -3.33 7.04 9.70
C LYS A 142 -4.65 7.78 9.49
N LEU A 143 -4.59 9.08 9.19
CA LEU A 143 -5.77 9.88 8.84
C LEU A 143 -6.45 9.36 7.56
N PHE A 144 -5.67 9.07 6.53
CA PHE A 144 -6.22 8.48 5.31
C PHE A 144 -6.89 7.14 5.56
N ALA A 145 -6.28 6.25 6.34
CA ALA A 145 -6.87 4.95 6.67
C ALA A 145 -8.22 5.10 7.38
N CYS A 146 -8.30 6.01 8.35
CA CYS A 146 -9.54 6.33 9.05
C CYS A 146 -10.59 6.97 8.12
N PHE A 147 -10.18 7.89 7.24
CA PHE A 147 -11.05 8.48 6.23
C PHE A 147 -11.57 7.40 5.26
N LEU A 148 -10.71 6.53 4.74
CA LEU A 148 -11.11 5.44 3.83
C LEU A 148 -12.15 4.52 4.47
N LYS A 149 -12.05 4.26 5.77
CA LYS A 149 -13.09 3.51 6.49
C LYS A 149 -14.43 4.24 6.48
N GLN A 150 -14.43 5.55 6.68
CA GLN A 150 -15.64 6.37 6.59
C GLN A 150 -16.19 6.46 5.15
N ALA A 151 -15.30 6.35 4.16
CA ALA A 151 -15.66 6.31 2.74
C ALA A 151 -16.15 4.94 2.25
N GLY A 152 -16.36 3.98 3.16
CA GLY A 152 -16.91 2.65 2.85
C GLY A 152 -15.89 1.58 2.47
N TYR A 153 -14.59 1.87 2.57
CA TYR A 153 -13.53 0.88 2.39
C TYR A 153 -13.24 0.10 3.68
N ALA A 154 -12.62 -1.07 3.58
CA ALA A 154 -12.16 -1.81 4.76
C ALA A 154 -11.02 -1.10 5.50
N GLY A 155 -10.19 -0.35 4.78
CA GLY A 155 -9.02 0.36 5.25
C GLY A 155 -8.00 0.55 4.15
N MET A 156 -6.73 0.74 4.53
CA MET A 156 -5.58 0.85 3.64
C MET A 156 -4.58 -0.25 3.93
N LEU A 157 -4.16 -0.99 2.91
CA LEU A 157 -3.05 -1.94 2.99
C LEU A 157 -1.86 -1.36 2.22
N ILE A 158 -0.74 -1.21 2.91
CA ILE A 158 0.50 -0.70 2.33
C ILE A 158 1.44 -1.87 2.08
N LEU A 159 1.88 -1.99 0.83
CA LEU A 159 2.83 -3.01 0.39
C LEU A 159 4.18 -2.32 0.15
N ILE A 160 5.21 -2.72 0.89
CA ILE A 160 6.59 -2.24 0.73
C ILE A 160 7.45 -3.42 0.31
N ASP A 161 7.81 -3.44 -0.95
CA ASP A 161 8.72 -4.42 -1.49
C ASP A 161 10.18 -3.96 -1.34
N GLU A 162 11.09 -4.92 -1.43
CA GLU A 162 12.54 -4.71 -1.41
C GLU A 162 13.09 -3.99 -0.15
N LEU A 163 12.77 -4.48 1.05
CA LEU A 163 13.42 -4.03 2.29
C LEU A 163 14.97 -4.09 2.23
N VAL A 164 15.50 -4.87 1.28
CA VAL A 164 16.94 -4.93 0.99
C VAL A 164 17.53 -3.54 0.71
N ASN A 165 16.73 -2.58 0.27
CA ASN A 165 17.19 -1.20 0.05
C ASN A 165 17.57 -0.50 1.35
N ILE A 166 16.89 -0.77 2.47
CA ILE A 166 17.30 -0.29 3.80
C ILE A 166 18.60 -0.98 4.21
N TYR A 167 18.70 -2.28 4.01
CA TYR A 167 19.91 -3.06 4.30
C TYR A 167 21.16 -2.52 3.56
N LYS A 168 20.98 -2.07 2.31
CA LYS A 168 22.05 -1.50 1.47
C LYS A 168 22.51 -0.10 1.91
N ILE A 169 21.79 0.61 2.78
CA ILE A 169 22.19 1.94 3.26
C ILE A 169 23.57 1.85 3.94
N PRO A 170 24.60 2.55 3.44
CA PRO A 170 25.97 2.45 3.99
C PRO A 170 26.06 3.00 5.41
N ASN A 171 25.42 4.13 5.68
CA ASN A 171 25.47 4.81 6.97
C ASN A 171 24.60 4.09 8.01
N ALA A 172 25.23 3.62 9.10
CA ALA A 172 24.57 2.86 10.14
C ALA A 172 23.48 3.67 10.88
N ILE A 173 23.74 4.96 11.14
CA ILE A 173 22.78 5.85 11.83
C ILE A 173 21.51 6.02 10.98
N THR A 174 21.68 6.28 9.69
CA THR A 174 20.56 6.43 8.77
C THR A 174 19.76 5.12 8.64
N ARG A 175 20.45 3.98 8.60
CA ARG A 175 19.81 2.66 8.54
C ARG A 175 19.00 2.40 9.82
N GLN A 176 19.58 2.66 10.98
CA GLN A 176 18.90 2.53 12.27
C GLN A 176 17.66 3.42 12.35
N TYR A 177 17.74 4.65 11.88
CA TYR A 177 16.59 5.57 11.84
C TYR A 177 15.41 4.99 11.03
N ASN A 178 15.71 4.31 9.90
CA ASN A 178 14.66 3.63 9.13
C ASN A 178 14.08 2.43 9.91
N TYR A 179 14.90 1.69 10.65
CA TYR A 179 14.39 0.61 11.51
C TYR A 179 13.52 1.12 12.66
N GLU A 180 13.83 2.27 13.23
CA GLU A 180 12.98 2.95 14.21
C GLU A 180 11.61 3.32 13.64
N LYS A 181 11.53 3.74 12.38
CA LYS A 181 10.25 3.99 11.70
C LYS A 181 9.43 2.70 11.54
N ILE A 182 10.06 1.60 11.14
CA ILE A 182 9.40 0.29 11.06
C ILE A 182 8.91 -0.15 12.44
N LEU A 183 9.72 0.03 13.49
CA LEU A 183 9.32 -0.26 14.87
C LEU A 183 8.09 0.55 15.29
N THR A 184 8.05 1.83 14.94
CA THR A 184 6.90 2.71 15.22
C THR A 184 5.64 2.19 14.53
N MET A 185 5.71 1.84 13.24
CA MET A 185 4.59 1.27 12.49
C MET A 185 4.12 -0.05 13.12
N TYR A 186 5.04 -0.93 13.49
CA TYR A 186 4.73 -2.18 14.16
C TYR A 186 4.01 -1.97 15.50
N ASN A 187 4.58 -1.13 16.36
CA ASN A 187 4.00 -0.83 17.67
C ASN A 187 2.61 -0.20 17.55
N ASP A 188 2.41 0.73 16.64
CA ASP A 188 1.13 1.39 16.42
C ASP A 188 0.06 0.41 15.91
N ALA A 189 0.45 -0.51 15.02
CA ALA A 189 -0.44 -1.57 14.54
C ALA A 189 -0.86 -2.49 15.69
N MET A 190 0.10 -2.94 16.52
CA MET A 190 -0.15 -3.83 17.65
C MET A 190 -0.93 -3.17 18.79
N GLN A 191 -0.76 -1.86 18.99
CA GLN A 191 -1.44 -1.08 20.03
C GLN A 191 -2.80 -0.50 19.59
N GLY A 192 -3.22 -0.76 18.34
CA GLY A 192 -4.47 -0.23 17.80
C GLY A 192 -4.46 1.28 17.50
N LYS A 193 -3.27 1.90 17.46
CA LYS A 193 -3.11 3.31 17.09
C LYS A 193 -3.15 3.55 15.58
N ALA A 194 -2.81 2.52 14.78
CA ALA A 194 -2.90 2.52 13.32
C ALA A 194 -4.18 1.79 12.86
N ARG A 195 -5.35 2.33 13.24
CA ARG A 195 -6.64 1.72 12.87
C ARG A 195 -6.83 1.71 11.37
N TYR A 196 -7.34 0.59 10.85
CA TYR A 196 -7.65 0.41 9.43
C TYR A 196 -6.44 0.54 8.50
N LEU A 197 -5.23 0.43 9.04
CA LEU A 197 -3.97 0.51 8.32
C LEU A 197 -3.18 -0.78 8.53
N GLY A 198 -2.86 -1.46 7.44
CA GLY A 198 -2.03 -2.66 7.44
C GLY A 198 -0.76 -2.45 6.64
N PHE A 199 0.28 -3.23 6.97
CA PHE A 199 1.57 -3.21 6.29
C PHE A 199 2.00 -4.62 5.94
N ILE A 200 2.47 -4.82 4.70
CA ILE A 200 3.22 -6.00 4.28
C ILE A 200 4.56 -5.52 3.75
N LEU A 201 5.64 -5.97 4.36
CA LEU A 201 6.99 -5.63 3.98
C LEU A 201 7.69 -6.90 3.48
N CYS A 202 8.24 -6.85 2.27
CA CYS A 202 8.92 -7.99 1.66
C CYS A 202 10.43 -7.77 1.66
N GLY A 203 11.18 -8.82 1.93
CA GLY A 203 12.64 -8.77 1.98
C GLY A 203 13.27 -10.15 1.86
N THR A 204 14.58 -10.18 1.71
CA THR A 204 15.35 -11.43 1.70
C THR A 204 15.74 -11.85 3.11
N PRO A 205 16.03 -13.15 3.37
CA PRO A 205 16.53 -13.60 4.66
C PRO A 205 17.75 -12.80 5.13
N GLN A 206 18.67 -12.46 4.22
CA GLN A 206 19.85 -11.66 4.54
C GLN A 206 19.48 -10.26 5.07
N CYS A 207 18.49 -9.58 4.51
CA CYS A 207 18.11 -8.25 5.00
C CYS A 207 17.44 -8.30 6.37
N MET A 208 16.93 -9.45 6.77
CA MET A 208 16.36 -9.66 8.10
C MET A 208 17.43 -10.06 9.12
N GLU A 209 18.24 -11.06 8.80
CA GLU A 209 19.02 -11.85 9.76
C GLU A 209 20.47 -11.39 9.93
N ASP A 210 21.03 -10.64 8.97
CA ASP A 210 22.42 -10.17 9.10
C ASP A 210 22.61 -9.41 10.42
N PRO A 211 23.49 -9.89 11.31
CA PRO A 211 23.64 -9.32 12.66
C PRO A 211 24.23 -7.92 12.71
N ARG A 212 24.83 -7.45 11.59
CA ARG A 212 25.46 -6.14 11.52
C ARG A 212 24.58 -5.10 10.81
N ARG A 213 23.77 -5.53 9.86
CA ARG A 213 23.06 -4.60 8.95
C ARG A 213 21.59 -4.95 8.77
N GLY A 214 21.19 -6.18 9.04
CA GLY A 214 19.81 -6.64 8.90
C GLY A 214 18.85 -6.00 9.91
N VAL A 215 17.57 -6.24 9.74
CA VAL A 215 16.53 -5.78 10.67
C VAL A 215 16.81 -6.25 12.10
N TYR A 216 17.34 -7.47 12.25
CA TYR A 216 17.70 -8.03 13.58
C TYR A 216 18.96 -7.43 14.20
N SER A 217 19.70 -6.60 13.48
CA SER A 217 20.77 -5.76 14.07
C SER A 217 20.21 -4.69 15.01
N TYR A 218 18.93 -4.36 14.87
CA TYR A 218 18.22 -3.44 15.76
C TYR A 218 17.43 -4.25 16.80
N GLU A 219 17.94 -4.30 18.02
CA GLU A 219 17.46 -5.20 19.09
C GLU A 219 15.97 -5.04 19.39
N ALA A 220 15.44 -3.83 19.33
CA ALA A 220 14.02 -3.57 19.56
C ALA A 220 13.10 -4.22 18.50
N LEU A 221 13.53 -4.32 17.24
CA LEU A 221 12.81 -5.08 16.21
C LEU A 221 13.07 -6.58 16.34
N ARG A 222 14.32 -6.97 16.59
CA ARG A 222 14.66 -8.37 16.79
C ARG A 222 13.80 -9.03 17.86
N SER A 223 13.65 -8.40 19.03
CA SER A 223 12.86 -8.95 20.13
C SER A 223 11.36 -9.11 19.81
N ARG A 224 10.84 -8.40 18.80
CA ARG A 224 9.43 -8.43 18.38
C ARG A 224 9.17 -9.32 17.18
N LEU A 225 10.17 -9.47 16.32
CA LEU A 225 10.04 -10.16 15.04
C LEU A 225 10.73 -11.53 15.03
N ALA A 226 11.59 -11.82 16.02
CA ALA A 226 12.24 -13.13 16.12
C ALA A 226 11.19 -14.23 16.30
N GLU A 227 11.39 -15.31 15.56
CA GLU A 227 10.54 -16.48 15.62
C GLU A 227 10.57 -17.12 17.01
N GLY A 228 9.43 -17.62 17.46
CA GLY A 228 9.34 -18.42 18.67
C GLY A 228 10.09 -19.76 18.51
N HIS A 229 10.49 -20.37 19.61
CA HIS A 229 11.24 -21.65 19.62
C HIS A 229 10.52 -22.81 18.89
N PHE A 230 9.22 -22.70 18.64
CA PHE A 230 8.39 -23.74 18.01
C PHE A 230 8.03 -23.44 16.54
N ALA A 231 8.56 -22.37 15.94
CA ALA A 231 8.21 -21.93 14.59
C ALA A 231 8.71 -22.89 13.48
N GLY A 232 9.57 -23.86 13.78
CA GLY A 232 10.14 -24.77 12.78
C GLY A 232 9.21 -25.89 12.28
N GLU A 233 8.15 -26.23 13.01
CA GLU A 233 7.30 -27.39 12.69
C GLU A 233 5.97 -27.04 12.00
N HIS A 234 5.50 -25.79 12.12
CA HIS A 234 4.23 -25.35 11.56
C HIS A 234 4.33 -23.95 10.94
N LYS A 235 3.73 -23.76 9.75
CA LYS A 235 3.58 -22.44 9.12
C LYS A 235 2.61 -21.58 9.96
N ASP A 236 3.16 -20.74 10.83
CA ASP A 236 2.34 -19.76 11.59
C ASP A 236 2.11 -18.51 10.73
N LEU A 237 0.95 -18.46 10.09
CA LEU A 237 0.53 -17.30 9.28
C LEU A 237 0.11 -16.09 10.15
N LEU A 238 0.04 -16.25 11.47
CA LEU A 238 -0.23 -15.16 12.41
C LEU A 238 1.07 -14.56 12.97
N SER A 239 2.21 -15.17 12.68
CA SER A 239 3.52 -14.62 13.01
C SER A 239 3.75 -13.28 12.27
N PRO A 240 4.40 -12.29 12.90
CA PRO A 240 4.78 -11.06 12.23
C PRO A 240 5.77 -11.26 11.08
N VAL A 241 6.48 -12.38 11.04
CA VAL A 241 7.38 -12.77 9.96
C VAL A 241 6.90 -14.08 9.35
N ILE A 242 6.60 -14.06 8.07
CA ILE A 242 6.20 -15.24 7.29
C ILE A 242 7.34 -15.58 6.34
N ARG A 243 7.93 -16.75 6.49
CA ARG A 243 8.96 -17.27 5.59
C ARG A 243 8.31 -17.95 4.39
N LEU A 244 8.56 -17.42 3.21
CA LEU A 244 8.20 -18.08 1.97
C LEU A 244 9.26 -19.15 1.66
N GLN A 245 8.80 -20.39 1.51
CA GLN A 245 9.65 -21.47 1.05
C GLN A 245 9.72 -21.46 -0.48
N PRO A 246 10.81 -21.97 -1.07
CA PRO A 246 10.84 -22.28 -2.50
C PRO A 246 9.65 -23.16 -2.88
N LEU A 247 9.14 -23.02 -4.11
CA LEU A 247 8.10 -23.90 -4.61
C LEU A 247 8.65 -25.32 -4.77
N THR A 248 7.83 -26.31 -4.40
CA THR A 248 8.16 -27.74 -4.64
C THR A 248 8.02 -28.07 -6.12
N TYR A 249 8.48 -29.27 -6.49
CA TYR A 249 8.32 -29.80 -7.85
C TYR A 249 6.83 -29.80 -8.26
N GLU A 250 5.95 -30.29 -7.39
CA GLU A 250 4.51 -30.36 -7.64
C GLU A 250 3.88 -28.95 -7.76
N GLU A 251 4.32 -28.02 -6.92
CA GLU A 251 3.85 -26.62 -6.98
C GLU A 251 4.31 -25.93 -8.28
N MET A 252 5.53 -26.23 -8.76
CA MET A 252 6.02 -25.75 -10.06
C MET A 252 5.23 -26.36 -11.23
N LEU A 253 4.87 -27.63 -11.16
CA LEU A 253 4.02 -28.27 -12.17
C LEU A 253 2.63 -27.60 -12.25
N ILE A 254 2.00 -27.33 -11.11
CA ILE A 254 0.74 -26.59 -11.06
C ILE A 254 0.89 -25.17 -11.61
N LEU A 255 2.04 -24.54 -11.39
CA LEU A 255 2.34 -23.22 -11.94
C LEU A 255 2.40 -23.25 -13.46
N THR A 256 3.08 -24.23 -14.07
CA THR A 256 3.17 -24.38 -15.52
C THR A 256 1.81 -24.70 -16.16
N GLU A 257 0.99 -25.54 -15.53
CA GLU A 257 -0.38 -25.80 -15.97
C GLU A 257 -1.21 -24.52 -16.05
N LYS A 258 -1.20 -23.72 -14.98
CA LYS A 258 -1.91 -22.42 -14.95
C LYS A 258 -1.37 -21.44 -15.99
N LEU A 259 -0.06 -21.43 -16.24
CA LEU A 259 0.54 -20.56 -17.25
C LEU A 259 0.08 -20.97 -18.66
N ALA A 260 0.04 -22.26 -18.96
CA ALA A 260 -0.44 -22.77 -20.25
C ALA A 260 -1.90 -22.36 -20.49
N ASP A 261 -2.77 -22.48 -19.47
CA ASP A 261 -4.16 -22.05 -19.55
C ASP A 261 -4.32 -20.53 -19.76
N ILE A 262 -3.54 -19.73 -19.03
CA ILE A 262 -3.54 -18.27 -19.16
C ILE A 262 -3.06 -17.87 -20.56
N HIS A 263 -1.99 -18.48 -21.04
CA HIS A 263 -1.41 -18.19 -22.35
C HIS A 263 -2.40 -18.55 -23.47
N ALA A 264 -2.99 -19.75 -23.41
CA ALA A 264 -4.01 -20.17 -24.37
C ALA A 264 -5.22 -19.22 -24.40
N GLY A 265 -5.69 -18.78 -23.21
CA GLY A 265 -6.79 -17.82 -23.10
C GLY A 265 -6.44 -16.41 -23.57
N LEU A 266 -5.18 -15.98 -23.43
CA LEU A 266 -4.69 -14.67 -23.87
C LEU A 266 -4.57 -14.56 -25.38
N TYR A 267 -4.11 -15.65 -26.03
CA TYR A 267 -3.86 -15.72 -27.47
C TYR A 267 -4.96 -16.43 -28.24
N ASP A 268 -6.08 -16.77 -27.59
CA ASP A 268 -7.29 -17.37 -28.18
C ASP A 268 -7.02 -18.66 -28.98
N TYR A 269 -6.29 -19.61 -28.38
CA TYR A 269 -6.10 -20.93 -28.91
C TYR A 269 -6.46 -22.03 -27.91
N SER A 270 -6.71 -23.25 -28.39
CA SER A 270 -6.91 -24.41 -27.52
C SER A 270 -5.56 -24.86 -26.96
N GLN A 271 -5.45 -24.95 -25.64
CA GLN A 271 -4.25 -25.47 -24.99
C GLN A 271 -3.85 -26.85 -25.52
N ILE A 272 -2.62 -26.96 -26.02
CA ILE A 272 -2.10 -28.17 -26.72
C ILE A 272 -1.01 -28.90 -25.93
N VAL A 273 -0.41 -28.21 -24.92
CA VAL A 273 0.65 -28.78 -24.09
C VAL A 273 0.05 -29.84 -23.18
N THR A 274 0.54 -31.05 -23.25
CA THR A 274 0.05 -32.15 -22.42
C THR A 274 0.65 -32.09 -21.02
N GLN A 275 0.03 -32.80 -20.08
CA GLN A 275 0.58 -32.92 -18.72
C GLN A 275 1.98 -33.57 -18.75
N GLN A 276 2.24 -34.52 -19.69
CA GLN A 276 3.55 -35.13 -19.84
C GLN A 276 4.60 -34.12 -20.30
N ASP A 277 4.27 -33.26 -21.27
CA ASP A 277 5.20 -32.20 -21.73
C ASP A 277 5.59 -31.25 -20.60
N MET A 278 4.63 -30.91 -19.68
CA MET A 278 4.90 -30.10 -18.51
C MET A 278 5.80 -30.81 -17.50
N VAL A 279 5.59 -32.10 -17.29
CA VAL A 279 6.45 -32.93 -16.43
C VAL A 279 7.86 -32.97 -17.00
N ASP A 280 8.01 -33.29 -18.30
CA ASP A 280 9.30 -33.34 -18.96
C ASP A 280 10.05 -32.01 -18.91
N PHE A 281 9.33 -30.90 -19.11
CA PHE A 281 9.88 -29.56 -18.95
C PHE A 281 10.41 -29.31 -17.51
N ILE A 282 9.61 -29.60 -16.50
CA ILE A 282 10.00 -29.39 -15.09
C ILE A 282 11.16 -30.32 -14.72
N GLU A 283 11.20 -31.57 -15.21
CA GLU A 283 12.35 -32.47 -15.00
C GLU A 283 13.64 -31.90 -15.59
N ILE A 284 13.57 -31.30 -16.77
CA ILE A 284 14.72 -30.62 -17.41
C ILE A 284 15.18 -29.43 -16.54
N GLU A 285 14.26 -28.61 -16.07
CA GLU A 285 14.59 -27.46 -15.22
C GLU A 285 15.24 -27.89 -13.89
N PHE A 286 14.67 -28.87 -13.21
CA PHE A 286 15.22 -29.41 -11.97
C PHE A 286 16.48 -30.24 -12.19
N GLY A 287 16.69 -30.82 -13.38
CA GLY A 287 17.90 -31.54 -13.73
C GLY A 287 19.12 -30.65 -14.03
N ARG A 288 18.94 -29.35 -14.17
CA ARG A 288 20.07 -28.42 -14.36
C ARG A 288 20.99 -28.41 -13.12
N ILE A 289 22.29 -28.35 -13.33
CA ILE A 289 23.27 -28.36 -12.21
C ILE A 289 23.02 -27.15 -11.31
N GLY A 290 22.76 -27.41 -10.02
CA GLY A 290 22.46 -26.37 -9.03
C GLY A 290 20.98 -25.99 -8.89
N ALA A 291 20.08 -26.61 -9.65
CA ALA A 291 18.64 -26.33 -9.59
C ALA A 291 18.04 -26.61 -8.21
N ASP A 292 18.49 -27.65 -7.51
CA ASP A 292 18.02 -28.05 -6.18
C ASP A 292 18.09 -26.93 -5.12
N THR A 293 18.96 -25.94 -5.36
CA THR A 293 19.19 -24.86 -4.40
C THR A 293 18.86 -23.46 -4.94
N HIS A 294 18.68 -23.29 -6.24
CA HIS A 294 18.64 -21.96 -6.84
C HIS A 294 17.55 -21.72 -7.88
N ILE A 295 16.77 -22.75 -8.30
CA ILE A 295 15.72 -22.54 -9.29
C ILE A 295 14.63 -21.59 -8.72
N THR A 296 14.34 -20.54 -9.47
CA THR A 296 13.34 -19.57 -9.08
C THR A 296 12.08 -19.69 -9.93
N PRO A 297 10.88 -19.42 -9.37
CA PRO A 297 9.65 -19.37 -10.17
C PRO A 297 9.77 -18.45 -11.38
N ARG A 298 10.53 -17.34 -11.26
CA ARG A 298 10.74 -16.38 -12.36
C ARG A 298 11.47 -17.02 -13.55
N GLU A 299 12.48 -17.85 -13.30
CA GLU A 299 13.21 -18.55 -14.36
C GLU A 299 12.32 -19.58 -15.03
N VAL A 300 11.63 -20.40 -14.23
CA VAL A 300 10.69 -21.40 -14.76
C VAL A 300 9.58 -20.73 -15.61
N ILE A 301 8.99 -19.64 -15.13
CA ILE A 301 7.96 -18.89 -15.87
C ILE A 301 8.51 -18.39 -17.21
N ARG A 302 9.69 -17.78 -17.22
CA ARG A 302 10.32 -17.24 -18.43
C ARG A 302 10.57 -18.34 -19.44
N ASP A 303 11.24 -19.41 -19.00
CA ASP A 303 11.67 -20.49 -19.87
C ASP A 303 10.45 -21.29 -20.37
N PHE A 304 9.39 -21.43 -19.56
CA PHE A 304 8.15 -22.07 -19.99
C PHE A 304 7.36 -21.23 -21.00
N ILE A 305 7.31 -19.90 -20.84
CA ILE A 305 6.67 -19.02 -21.82
C ILE A 305 7.39 -19.13 -23.18
N GLU A 306 8.73 -19.19 -23.19
CA GLU A 306 9.49 -19.40 -24.42
C GLU A 306 9.16 -20.76 -25.12
N VAL A 307 8.69 -21.75 -24.37
CA VAL A 307 8.22 -23.03 -24.92
C VAL A 307 6.80 -22.93 -25.50
N LEU A 308 5.97 -22.04 -24.90
CA LEU A 308 4.59 -21.83 -25.35
C LEU A 308 4.49 -20.94 -26.60
N ASP A 309 5.43 -20.00 -26.81
CA ASP A 309 5.53 -19.11 -27.97
C ASP A 309 6.03 -19.85 -29.22
#